data_84c0bf9047c240f189611747403256aa
#
_entry.id   84c0bf9047c240f189611747403256aa
#
_cell.length_a   1.000
_cell.length_b   1.000
_cell.length_c   1.000
_cell.angle_alpha   90.00
_cell.angle_beta   90.00
_cell.angle_gamma   90.00
#
_symmetry.space_group_name_H-M   'P 1'
#
loop_
_entity.id
_entity.type
_entity.pdbx_description
1 polymer ?
#
loop_
_entity_poly.entity_id
_entity_poly.type
_entity_poly.pdbx_seq_one_letter_code
_entity_poly.pdbx_strand_id
1 'polypeptide(L)'
;QIPAPAVVDAPFIADAIKQDSQVAQILSMAERCQTAVFSVGNLARPSIIYEMGLLSDAQYWEMESKGCIGDMCSHFINARGEIFDEALDRRVIAASLPVIKAIRNKLLVASGIEKADIIGATLRGGLADVLYIDAPTAAEVLKRSYENTEID
;
A
#
# COMPACT_ATOMS: atom_id res chain seq x y z
N GLN A 1 4.50 -12.54 -11.75
CA GLN A 1 5.12 -12.23 -10.44
C GLN A 1 6.47 -11.57 -10.68
N ILE A 2 6.79 -10.51 -9.93
CA ILE A 2 8.10 -9.87 -9.96
C ILE A 2 9.10 -10.81 -9.27
N PRO A 3 10.19 -11.25 -9.92
CA PRO A 3 11.18 -12.16 -9.33
C PRO A 3 12.21 -11.37 -8.49
N ALA A 4 11.73 -10.64 -7.48
CA ALA A 4 12.53 -9.79 -6.61
C ALA A 4 11.90 -9.66 -5.22
N PRO A 5 12.67 -9.32 -4.17
CA PRO A 5 12.11 -8.89 -2.89
C PRO A 5 11.21 -7.67 -3.05
N ALA A 6 10.14 -7.58 -2.25
CA ALA A 6 9.24 -6.42 -2.30
C ALA A 6 9.91 -5.13 -1.80
N VAL A 7 10.78 -5.22 -0.80
CA VAL A 7 11.55 -4.10 -0.23
C VAL A 7 13.00 -4.55 -0.07
N VAL A 8 13.95 -3.69 -0.36
CA VAL A 8 15.39 -3.91 -0.21
C VAL A 8 16.02 -2.90 0.75
N ASP A 9 17.26 -3.15 1.18
CA ASP A 9 17.92 -2.35 2.22
C ASP A 9 18.28 -0.94 1.80
N ALA A 10 18.50 -0.70 0.50
CA ALA A 10 18.92 0.61 0.00
C ALA A 10 18.31 0.95 -1.36
N PRO A 11 18.05 2.25 -1.63
CA PRO A 11 17.47 2.69 -2.91
C PRO A 11 18.27 2.26 -4.14
N PHE A 12 19.62 2.30 -4.08
CA PHE A 12 20.46 1.92 -5.22
C PHE A 12 20.32 0.43 -5.58
N ILE A 13 20.00 -0.44 -4.61
CA ILE A 13 19.73 -1.86 -4.84
C ILE A 13 18.40 -1.99 -5.58
N ALA A 14 17.37 -1.26 -5.13
CA ALA A 14 16.08 -1.24 -5.81
C ALA A 14 16.21 -0.75 -7.26
N ASP A 15 16.97 0.33 -7.47
CA ASP A 15 17.19 0.89 -8.81
C ASP A 15 17.90 -0.11 -9.74
N ALA A 16 18.92 -0.82 -9.23
CA ALA A 16 19.62 -1.85 -10.00
C ALA A 16 18.69 -3.02 -10.37
N ILE A 17 17.87 -3.50 -9.42
CA ILE A 17 16.93 -4.60 -9.67
C ILE A 17 15.82 -4.17 -10.63
N LYS A 18 15.29 -2.96 -10.52
CA LYS A 18 14.27 -2.42 -11.44
C LYS A 18 14.80 -2.28 -12.88
N GLN A 19 16.12 -2.14 -13.06
CA GLN A 19 16.78 -2.10 -14.38
C GLN A 19 17.08 -3.49 -14.95
N ASP A 20 17.00 -4.56 -14.16
CA ASP A 20 17.10 -5.92 -14.70
C ASP A 20 16.02 -6.15 -15.75
N SER A 21 16.40 -6.78 -16.86
CA SER A 21 15.53 -6.91 -18.04
C SER A 21 14.22 -7.63 -17.75
N GLN A 22 14.22 -8.65 -16.89
CA GLN A 22 13.02 -9.40 -16.53
C GLN A 22 12.11 -8.58 -15.62
N VAL A 23 12.68 -7.91 -14.63
CA VAL A 23 11.94 -7.05 -13.70
C VAL A 23 11.36 -5.84 -14.45
N ALA A 24 12.17 -5.15 -15.24
CA ALA A 24 11.74 -4.01 -16.05
C ALA A 24 10.59 -4.37 -16.99
N GLN A 25 10.65 -5.53 -17.64
CA GLN A 25 9.57 -6.02 -18.48
C GLN A 25 8.25 -6.19 -17.70
N ILE A 26 8.31 -6.78 -16.51
CA ILE A 26 7.11 -7.00 -15.69
C ILE A 26 6.56 -5.66 -15.20
N LEU A 27 7.41 -4.73 -14.73
CA LEU A 27 6.98 -3.40 -14.32
C LEU A 27 6.34 -2.62 -15.47
N SER A 28 6.89 -2.70 -16.67
CA SER A 28 6.30 -2.07 -17.86
C SER A 28 4.95 -2.69 -18.28
N MET A 29 4.68 -3.95 -17.91
CA MET A 29 3.35 -4.54 -18.10
C MET A 29 2.31 -3.87 -17.21
N ALA A 30 2.66 -3.50 -15.97
CA ALA A 30 1.74 -2.82 -15.07
C ALA A 30 1.25 -1.49 -15.64
N GLU A 31 2.09 -0.74 -16.33
CA GLU A 31 1.74 0.52 -17.00
C GLU A 31 0.68 0.35 -18.11
N ARG A 32 0.55 -0.85 -18.65
CA ARG A 32 -0.41 -1.20 -19.71
C ARG A 32 -1.65 -1.92 -19.19
N CYS A 33 -1.71 -2.21 -17.89
CA CYS A 33 -2.87 -2.84 -17.29
C CYS A 33 -4.08 -1.89 -17.31
N GLN A 34 -5.25 -2.44 -17.63
CA GLN A 34 -6.51 -1.70 -17.56
C GLN A 34 -7.24 -1.95 -16.25
N THR A 35 -6.87 -3.00 -15.55
CA THR A 35 -7.48 -3.39 -14.28
C THR A 35 -6.41 -3.84 -13.30
N ALA A 36 -6.44 -3.30 -12.10
CA ALA A 36 -5.69 -3.77 -10.95
C ALA A 36 -6.64 -4.36 -9.90
N VAL A 37 -6.26 -5.51 -9.35
CA VAL A 37 -6.95 -6.12 -8.20
C VAL A 37 -5.91 -6.27 -7.09
N PHE A 38 -6.18 -5.71 -5.93
CA PHE A 38 -5.24 -5.71 -4.82
C PHE A 38 -5.95 -5.71 -3.47
N SER A 39 -5.20 -5.95 -2.43
CA SER A 39 -5.61 -5.80 -1.03
C SER A 39 -4.70 -4.80 -0.32
N VAL A 40 -5.00 -4.53 0.94
CA VAL A 40 -4.22 -3.64 1.80
C VAL A 40 -3.76 -4.37 3.06
N GLY A 41 -2.61 -3.97 3.59
CA GLY A 41 -2.06 -4.40 4.86
C GLY A 41 -2.09 -3.27 5.88
N ASN A 42 -2.50 -3.56 7.12
CA ASN A 42 -2.33 -2.64 8.24
C ASN A 42 -0.96 -2.84 8.90
N LEU A 43 -0.60 -1.97 9.85
CA LEU A 43 0.61 -2.12 10.65
C LEU A 43 0.44 -3.02 11.87
N ALA A 44 -0.75 -3.63 12.07
CA ALA A 44 -1.01 -4.52 13.19
C ALA A 44 -0.10 -5.75 13.14
N ARG A 45 0.25 -6.26 14.31
CA ARG A 45 1.09 -7.46 14.45
C ARG A 45 0.23 -8.66 14.88
N PRO A 46 0.41 -9.81 14.23
CA PRO A 46 1.29 -10.08 13.09
C PRO A 46 0.73 -9.56 11.77
N SER A 47 1.58 -8.99 10.90
CA SER A 47 1.26 -8.69 9.51
C SER A 47 2.24 -9.40 8.58
N ILE A 48 1.86 -9.64 7.33
CA ILE A 48 2.73 -10.33 6.36
C ILE A 48 4.07 -9.58 6.20
N ILE A 49 4.05 -8.27 6.12
CA ILE A 49 5.28 -7.46 5.97
C ILE A 49 6.16 -7.57 7.22
N TYR A 50 5.55 -7.60 8.41
CA TYR A 50 6.27 -7.81 9.66
C TYR A 50 6.91 -9.21 9.73
N GLU A 51 6.12 -10.25 9.41
CA GLU A 51 6.60 -11.64 9.40
C GLU A 51 7.71 -11.89 8.37
N MET A 52 7.71 -11.17 7.26
CA MET A 52 8.78 -11.22 6.26
C MET A 52 10.09 -10.58 6.74
N GLY A 53 10.11 -9.91 7.89
CA GLY A 53 11.30 -9.28 8.46
C GLY A 53 11.89 -8.14 7.62
N LEU A 54 11.06 -7.49 6.81
CA LEU A 54 11.48 -6.40 5.91
C LEU A 54 11.86 -5.12 6.66
N LEU A 55 11.34 -4.97 7.87
CA LEU A 55 11.56 -3.82 8.74
C LEU A 55 11.79 -4.34 10.17
N SER A 56 12.66 -3.67 10.91
CA SER A 56 12.85 -3.95 12.34
C SER A 56 11.66 -3.44 13.19
N ASP A 57 11.50 -3.98 14.40
CA ASP A 57 10.50 -3.50 15.36
C ASP A 57 10.57 -1.99 15.59
N ALA A 58 11.78 -1.45 15.72
CA ALA A 58 12.00 -0.03 15.91
C ALA A 58 11.47 0.80 14.73
N GLN A 59 11.69 0.33 13.49
CA GLN A 59 11.18 0.98 12.29
C GLN A 59 9.64 0.95 12.23
N TYR A 60 9.02 -0.19 12.60
CA TYR A 60 7.56 -0.29 12.70
C TYR A 60 6.97 0.70 13.71
N TRP A 61 7.54 0.77 14.93
CA TRP A 61 7.10 1.71 15.95
C TRP A 61 7.26 3.17 15.51
N GLU A 62 8.36 3.47 14.84
CA GLU A 62 8.62 4.79 14.29
C GLU A 62 7.59 5.16 13.22
N MET A 63 7.30 4.25 12.30
CA MET A 63 6.31 4.47 11.24
C MET A 63 4.91 4.72 11.81
N GLU A 64 4.46 3.89 12.75
CA GLU A 64 3.17 4.03 13.40
C GLU A 64 3.07 5.38 14.13
N SER A 65 4.08 5.74 14.91
CA SER A 65 4.12 7.00 15.65
C SER A 65 4.14 8.25 14.76
N LYS A 66 4.63 8.13 13.52
CA LYS A 66 4.70 9.21 12.53
C LYS A 66 3.50 9.25 11.58
N GLY A 67 2.49 8.40 11.78
CA GLY A 67 1.24 8.45 11.03
C GLY A 67 1.19 7.57 9.78
N CYS A 68 2.05 6.56 9.66
CA CYS A 68 1.86 5.50 8.68
C CYS A 68 0.63 4.67 9.08
N ILE A 69 -0.27 4.41 8.14
CA ILE A 69 -1.51 3.64 8.39
C ILE A 69 -1.36 2.17 7.98
N GLY A 70 -0.53 1.89 7.00
CA GLY A 70 -0.37 0.55 6.44
C GLY A 70 0.24 0.60 5.05
N ASP A 71 0.10 -0.51 4.31
CA ASP A 71 0.62 -0.61 2.95
C ASP A 71 -0.46 -0.96 1.91
N MET A 72 -0.20 -0.55 0.69
CA MET A 72 -0.92 -0.96 -0.51
C MET A 72 0.10 -1.32 -1.60
N CYS A 73 0.09 -2.56 -2.07
CA CYS A 73 1.06 -3.05 -3.06
C CYS A 73 2.53 -2.80 -2.64
N SER A 74 2.84 -2.96 -1.36
CA SER A 74 4.12 -2.70 -0.69
C SER A 74 4.50 -1.22 -0.53
N HIS A 75 3.67 -0.27 -0.98
CA HIS A 75 3.85 1.16 -0.71
C HIS A 75 3.20 1.53 0.62
N PHE A 76 3.98 2.04 1.55
CA PHE A 76 3.47 2.53 2.83
C PHE A 76 2.82 3.89 2.66
N ILE A 77 1.60 4.05 3.17
CA ILE A 77 0.80 5.26 2.99
C ILE A 77 0.34 5.86 4.31
N ASN A 78 0.09 7.16 4.29
CA ASN A 78 -0.50 7.92 5.39
C ASN A 78 -2.04 7.93 5.31
N ALA A 79 -2.70 8.59 6.26
CA ALA A 79 -4.16 8.69 6.34
C ALA A 79 -4.82 9.34 5.12
N ARG A 80 -4.06 10.07 4.29
CA ARG A 80 -4.56 10.68 3.04
C ARG A 80 -4.38 9.80 1.81
N GLY A 81 -3.75 8.61 1.97
CA GLY A 81 -3.41 7.73 0.86
C GLY A 81 -2.22 8.21 0.02
N GLU A 82 -1.33 8.99 0.63
CA GLU A 82 -0.09 9.46 0.04
C GLU A 82 1.08 8.62 0.56
N ILE A 83 2.20 8.57 -0.18
CA ILE A 83 3.42 7.92 0.29
C ILE A 83 3.79 8.48 1.66
N PHE A 84 3.98 7.59 2.62
CA PHE A 84 4.33 7.95 3.99
C PHE A 84 5.76 8.48 4.11
N ASP A 85 6.71 7.81 3.45
CA ASP A 85 8.13 8.14 3.47
C ASP A 85 8.76 7.83 2.11
N GLU A 86 9.18 8.86 1.41
CA GLU A 86 9.80 8.76 0.08
C GLU A 86 11.13 7.97 0.09
N ALA A 87 11.90 8.05 1.19
CA ALA A 87 13.17 7.32 1.29
C ALA A 87 12.91 5.80 1.43
N LEU A 88 11.88 5.43 2.18
CA LEU A 88 11.43 4.05 2.28
C LEU A 88 10.82 3.57 0.97
N ASP A 89 9.99 4.38 0.32
CA ASP A 89 9.32 4.03 -0.93
C ASP A 89 10.30 3.78 -2.08
N ARG A 90 11.41 4.51 -2.13
CA ARG A 90 12.48 4.27 -3.11
C ARG A 90 13.13 2.89 -2.97
N ARG A 91 12.97 2.20 -1.85
CA ARG A 91 13.45 0.83 -1.61
C ARG A 91 12.46 -0.24 -2.07
N VAL A 92 11.25 0.14 -2.46
CA VAL A 92 10.18 -0.77 -2.90
C VAL A 92 10.38 -1.18 -4.36
N ILE A 93 10.22 -2.48 -4.65
CA ILE A 93 10.27 -3.04 -6.00
C ILE A 93 8.85 -3.46 -6.39
N ALA A 94 8.08 -2.49 -6.85
CA ALA A 94 6.71 -2.64 -7.31
C ALA A 94 6.39 -1.63 -8.42
N ALA A 95 5.22 -1.75 -9.04
CA ALA A 95 4.67 -0.67 -9.88
C ALA A 95 4.43 0.56 -8.98
N SER A 96 4.92 1.72 -9.37
CA SER A 96 4.83 2.93 -8.55
C SER A 96 3.37 3.35 -8.28
N LEU A 97 3.15 4.07 -7.19
CA LEU A 97 1.81 4.56 -6.84
C LEU A 97 1.17 5.39 -7.98
N PRO A 98 1.90 6.30 -8.66
CA PRO A 98 1.38 7.00 -9.84
C PRO A 98 0.94 6.06 -10.97
N VAL A 99 1.69 4.99 -11.25
CA VAL A 99 1.32 3.98 -12.25
C VAL A 99 0.02 3.28 -11.83
N ILE A 100 -0.08 2.81 -10.58
CA ILE A 100 -1.28 2.17 -10.05
C ILE A 100 -2.47 3.14 -10.14
N LYS A 101 -2.28 4.39 -9.75
CA LYS A 101 -3.33 5.42 -9.78
C LYS A 101 -3.85 5.71 -11.19
N ALA A 102 -2.99 5.57 -12.21
CA ALA A 102 -3.36 5.77 -13.61
C ALA A 102 -4.14 4.59 -14.21
N ILE A 103 -4.17 3.42 -13.57
CA ILE A 103 -4.94 2.27 -14.04
C ILE A 103 -6.44 2.61 -14.01
N ARG A 104 -7.14 2.29 -15.10
CA ARG A 104 -8.53 2.69 -15.31
C ARG A 104 -9.50 2.09 -14.28
N ASN A 105 -9.32 0.82 -13.94
CA ASN A 105 -10.19 0.09 -13.01
C ASN A 105 -9.34 -0.43 -11.85
N LYS A 106 -9.56 0.09 -10.66
CA LYS A 106 -8.81 -0.29 -9.45
C LYS A 106 -9.78 -0.94 -8.45
N LEU A 107 -9.63 -2.25 -8.26
CA LEU A 107 -10.48 -3.05 -7.38
C LEU A 107 -9.72 -3.37 -6.09
N LEU A 108 -10.16 -2.80 -5.00
CA LEU A 108 -9.71 -3.15 -3.66
C LEU A 108 -10.60 -4.27 -3.10
N VAL A 109 -9.98 -5.38 -2.71
CA VAL A 109 -10.63 -6.51 -2.05
C VAL A 109 -10.04 -6.64 -0.65
N ALA A 110 -10.82 -6.38 0.38
CA ALA A 110 -10.35 -6.40 1.76
C ALA A 110 -11.43 -6.84 2.73
N SER A 111 -11.03 -7.42 3.85
CA SER A 111 -11.89 -7.86 4.95
C SER A 111 -11.12 -7.71 6.26
N GLY A 112 -11.82 -7.39 7.35
CA GLY A 112 -11.29 -7.19 8.69
C GLY A 112 -11.43 -5.75 9.16
N ILE A 113 -12.11 -5.56 10.30
CA ILE A 113 -12.37 -4.25 10.90
C ILE A 113 -11.07 -3.49 11.26
N GLU A 114 -10.01 -4.22 11.54
CA GLU A 114 -8.67 -3.69 11.81
C GLU A 114 -8.01 -3.02 10.59
N LYS A 115 -8.56 -3.26 9.39
CA LYS A 115 -8.11 -2.62 8.14
C LYS A 115 -8.92 -1.38 7.75
N ALA A 116 -9.88 -0.96 8.58
CA ALA A 116 -10.77 0.14 8.24
C ALA A 116 -10.02 1.44 7.90
N ASP A 117 -8.96 1.77 8.65
CA ASP A 117 -8.19 2.99 8.41
C ASP A 117 -7.43 2.97 7.09
N ILE A 118 -6.75 1.86 6.79
CA ILE A 118 -6.00 1.74 5.52
C ILE A 118 -6.94 1.64 4.31
N ILE A 119 -8.12 1.02 4.44
CA ILE A 119 -9.15 1.02 3.41
C ILE A 119 -9.62 2.46 3.17
N GLY A 120 -9.96 3.20 4.23
CA GLY A 120 -10.37 4.60 4.14
C GLY A 120 -9.29 5.49 3.51
N ALA A 121 -8.02 5.32 3.90
CA ALA A 121 -6.89 6.05 3.32
C ALA A 121 -6.73 5.75 1.82
N THR A 122 -6.85 4.48 1.41
CA THR A 122 -6.76 4.06 0.01
C THR A 122 -7.86 4.71 -0.84
N LEU A 123 -9.09 4.81 -0.31
CA LEU A 123 -10.21 5.47 -0.99
C LEU A 123 -9.99 6.99 -1.09
N ARG A 124 -9.59 7.65 0.01
CA ARG A 124 -9.30 9.11 0.01
C ARG A 124 -8.19 9.48 -0.95
N GLY A 125 -7.16 8.64 -1.07
CA GLY A 125 -6.06 8.83 -2.03
C GLY A 125 -6.45 8.63 -3.50
N GLY A 126 -7.68 8.18 -3.79
CA GLY A 126 -8.11 7.84 -5.15
C GLY A 126 -7.39 6.63 -5.72
N LEU A 127 -6.96 5.71 -4.85
CA LEU A 127 -6.19 4.53 -5.19
C LEU A 127 -7.08 3.32 -5.50
N ALA A 128 -8.39 3.41 -5.24
CA ALA A 128 -9.39 2.39 -5.59
C ALA A 128 -10.66 3.05 -6.12
N ASP A 129 -11.28 2.41 -7.13
CA ASP A 129 -12.55 2.83 -7.73
C ASP A 129 -13.70 1.90 -7.32
N VAL A 130 -13.37 0.65 -7.02
CA VAL A 130 -14.32 -0.38 -6.61
C VAL A 130 -13.80 -1.05 -5.35
N LEU A 131 -14.68 -1.22 -4.38
CA LEU A 131 -14.39 -1.86 -3.10
C LEU A 131 -15.25 -3.12 -2.94
N TYR A 132 -14.60 -4.27 -2.78
CA TYR A 132 -15.21 -5.51 -2.32
C TYR A 132 -14.85 -5.74 -0.86
N ILE A 133 -15.85 -5.71 0.00
CA ILE A 133 -15.68 -5.70 1.45
C ILE A 133 -16.84 -6.43 2.13
N ASP A 134 -16.59 -7.04 3.27
CA ASP A 134 -17.64 -7.59 4.13
C ASP A 134 -18.42 -6.48 4.87
N ALA A 135 -19.66 -6.77 5.25
CA ALA A 135 -20.54 -5.78 5.87
C ALA A 135 -20.04 -5.22 7.22
N PRO A 136 -19.45 -6.01 8.14
CA PRO A 136 -18.89 -5.47 9.37
C PRO A 136 -17.74 -4.50 9.12
N THR A 137 -16.82 -4.83 8.22
CA THR A 137 -15.69 -3.95 7.85
C THR A 137 -16.19 -2.67 7.16
N ALA A 138 -17.20 -2.77 6.28
CA ALA A 138 -17.80 -1.62 5.62
C ALA A 138 -18.44 -0.64 6.63
N ALA A 139 -19.14 -1.16 7.62
CA ALA A 139 -19.73 -0.34 8.68
C ALA A 139 -18.66 0.41 9.48
N GLU A 140 -17.53 -0.24 9.80
CA GLU A 140 -16.43 0.40 10.51
C GLU A 140 -15.72 1.46 9.66
N VAL A 141 -15.50 1.21 8.35
CA VAL A 141 -14.94 2.20 7.42
C VAL A 141 -15.81 3.46 7.37
N LEU A 142 -17.12 3.29 7.27
CA LEU A 142 -18.08 4.42 7.25
C LEU A 142 -18.02 5.20 8.57
N LYS A 143 -18.08 4.50 9.70
CA LYS A 143 -18.01 5.12 11.04
C LYS A 143 -16.77 6.01 11.18
N ARG A 144 -15.57 5.48 10.90
CA ARG A 144 -14.31 6.23 10.99
C ARG A 144 -14.23 7.37 9.97
N SER A 145 -14.87 7.24 8.83
CA SER A 145 -14.93 8.32 7.84
C SER A 145 -15.73 9.53 8.33
N TYR A 146 -16.83 9.31 9.06
CA TYR A 146 -17.61 10.38 9.67
C TYR A 146 -16.85 11.05 10.82
N GLU A 147 -16.22 10.27 11.71
CA GLU A 147 -15.43 10.81 12.82
C GLU A 147 -14.28 11.72 12.36
N ASN A 148 -13.63 11.39 11.23
CA ASN A 148 -12.56 12.21 10.65
C ASN A 148 -13.07 13.49 9.95
N THR A 149 -14.34 13.58 9.59
CA THR A 149 -14.91 14.76 8.92
C THR A 149 -15.37 15.83 9.94
N GLU A 150 -15.57 15.48 11.20
CA GLU A 150 -15.96 16.41 12.26
C GLU A 150 -14.77 17.14 12.91
N ILE A 151 -13.53 16.84 12.52
CA ILE A 151 -12.30 17.39 13.15
C ILE A 151 -11.63 18.45 12.25
N ASP A 152 -12.06 18.60 10.99
CA ASP A 152 -11.63 19.65 10.06
C ASP A 152 -12.64 20.83 10.05
#